data_a86a3369bc208405c09623993c4c7ecf
#
_entry.id   a86a3369bc208405c09623993c4c7ecf
#
_cell.length_a   1.000
_cell.length_b   1.000
_cell.length_c   1.000
_cell.angle_alpha   90.00
_cell.angle_beta   90.00
_cell.angle_gamma   90.00
#
_symmetry.space_group_name_H-M   'P 1'
#
loop_
_entity.id
_entity.type
_entity.pdbx_description
1 polymer ?
#
loop_
_entity_poly.entity_id
_entity_poly.type
_entity_poly.pdbx_seq_one_letter_code
_entity_poly.pdbx_strand_id
1 'polypeptide(L)'
;METFERKAYEKLASWKESSQGSTALLIEGARRVGKSTIAEEFGRRNYASYMLVDFSKAPDDVLGYFVDLRNDLDAFFMYLSSFYGVELHRRDSLIIFDEVQLYPKAREAIKQLVADGRYDYIETGSLVSIRENVKDILIPSEEESIRLNPMDFDEFLWALGEKPLSTLIADSFKKRRPLPDSLHRKAMRLFREYMLVGGMPQAVSKYVETHDFSKVDNVKRNILRLYRQDISKHGGSDRIRITRIFDNLVGQLSKKEKKFNITSLGKEAKTRDYEDAFFWLSDAFITNDCFNSTDPSVGLSISEDHSTVKCYAADTGLLTTLALADSEQTGSNLYRDILLERIEINEGMLAENVVTQLLRANGHRLFFYSRSDRDDPSNRMEIDFLIVEPYENAAMKYRVSPIEVKSSKRYRTVSLDKFKAKFDKKVGTRYVLHPKPLVVENDVVKLPIYMAGLL
;
A
#
# COMPACT_ATOMS: atom_id res chain seq x y z
N MET A 1 -3.57 -7.52 22.53
CA MET A 1 -2.83 -7.90 21.31
C MET A 1 -1.66 -6.94 21.22
N GLU A 2 -0.44 -7.42 21.15
CA GLU A 2 0.72 -6.53 21.00
C GLU A 2 0.60 -5.75 19.71
N THR A 3 0.79 -4.43 19.78
CA THR A 3 0.74 -3.54 18.62
C THR A 3 2.07 -3.65 17.88
N PHE A 4 2.04 -3.97 16.59
CA PHE A 4 3.26 -4.05 15.80
C PHE A 4 3.91 -2.68 15.62
N GLU A 5 5.24 -2.66 15.62
CA GLU A 5 6.02 -1.49 15.20
C GLU A 5 5.75 -1.20 13.71
N ARG A 6 5.46 0.05 13.36
CA ARG A 6 5.13 0.48 12.01
C ARG A 6 5.96 1.70 11.62
N LYS A 7 6.49 1.72 10.39
CA LYS A 7 7.21 2.88 9.82
C LYS A 7 6.34 4.15 9.79
N ALA A 8 5.03 3.97 9.63
CA ALA A 8 4.08 5.08 9.67
C ALA A 8 4.09 5.84 11.01
N TYR A 9 4.56 5.22 12.09
CA TYR A 9 4.68 5.88 13.40
C TYR A 9 5.61 7.11 13.36
N GLU A 10 6.70 7.03 12.60
CA GLU A 10 7.62 8.16 12.40
C GLU A 10 6.93 9.34 11.69
N LYS A 11 6.01 9.04 10.75
CA LYS A 11 5.24 10.08 10.06
C LYS A 11 4.25 10.77 11.00
N LEU A 12 3.62 10.02 11.91
CA LEU A 12 2.75 10.61 12.94
C LEU A 12 3.55 11.50 13.90
N ALA A 13 4.73 11.05 14.34
CA ALA A 13 5.60 11.83 15.20
C ALA A 13 6.06 13.14 14.51
N SER A 14 6.48 13.04 13.26
CA SER A 14 6.87 14.20 12.45
C SER A 14 5.71 15.19 12.25
N TRP A 15 4.49 14.69 12.01
CA TRP A 15 3.30 15.53 11.94
C TRP A 15 3.04 16.27 13.27
N LYS A 16 3.09 15.58 14.40
CA LYS A 16 2.90 16.23 15.71
C LYS A 16 3.89 17.37 15.94
N GLU A 17 5.17 17.15 15.58
CA GLU A 17 6.23 18.14 15.74
C GLU A 17 6.07 19.33 14.78
N SER A 18 5.72 19.07 13.51
CA SER A 18 5.63 20.10 12.48
C SER A 18 4.35 20.92 12.56
N SER A 19 3.20 20.26 12.77
CA SER A 19 1.89 20.93 12.78
C SER A 19 1.66 21.76 14.04
N GLN A 20 2.16 21.29 15.19
CA GLN A 20 1.93 21.90 16.50
C GLN A 20 0.44 22.26 16.74
N GLY A 21 -0.47 21.43 16.19
CA GLY A 21 -1.93 21.57 16.28
C GLY A 21 -2.55 22.51 15.25
N SER A 22 -1.79 22.99 14.27
CA SER A 22 -2.31 23.82 13.18
C SER A 22 -3.06 23.01 12.11
N THR A 23 -2.90 21.69 12.10
CA THR A 23 -3.59 20.76 11.19
C THR A 23 -4.07 19.52 11.92
N ALA A 24 -5.18 18.93 11.46
CA ALA A 24 -5.58 17.57 11.77
C ALA A 24 -4.84 16.59 10.84
N LEU A 25 -4.74 15.31 11.22
CA LEU A 25 -4.13 14.27 10.40
C LEU A 25 -5.16 13.21 9.99
N LEU A 26 -5.40 13.06 8.70
CA LEU A 26 -6.18 11.95 8.14
C LEU A 26 -5.28 10.75 7.85
N ILE A 27 -5.57 9.60 8.46
CA ILE A 27 -4.93 8.32 8.14
C ILE A 27 -5.79 7.57 7.13
N GLU A 28 -5.33 7.54 5.89
CA GLU A 28 -5.97 6.82 4.80
C GLU A 28 -5.37 5.42 4.61
N GLY A 29 -6.15 4.47 4.13
CA GLY A 29 -5.65 3.13 3.81
C GLY A 29 -6.75 2.09 3.74
N ALA A 30 -6.38 0.90 3.27
CA ALA A 30 -7.29 -0.22 3.10
C ALA A 30 -8.03 -0.57 4.40
N ARG A 31 -9.22 -1.14 4.25
CA ARG A 31 -9.92 -1.71 5.39
C ARG A 31 -9.06 -2.80 6.05
N ARG A 32 -8.97 -2.81 7.40
CA ARG A 32 -8.18 -3.76 8.20
C ARG A 32 -6.65 -3.58 8.10
N VAL A 33 -6.15 -2.47 7.58
CA VAL A 33 -4.70 -2.17 7.53
C VAL A 33 -4.13 -1.64 8.86
N GLY A 34 -5.00 -1.39 9.87
CA GLY A 34 -4.59 -0.99 11.21
C GLY A 34 -4.63 0.51 11.52
N LYS A 35 -5.45 1.29 10.79
CA LYS A 35 -5.57 2.75 10.99
C LYS A 35 -5.91 3.16 12.41
N SER A 36 -7.04 2.65 12.94
CA SER A 36 -7.49 2.95 14.31
C SER A 36 -6.46 2.51 15.35
N THR A 37 -5.88 1.31 15.15
CA THR A 37 -4.87 0.76 16.07
C THR A 37 -3.62 1.63 16.17
N ILE A 38 -3.10 2.15 15.04
CA ILE A 38 -1.90 3.01 15.06
C ILE A 38 -2.22 4.39 15.65
N ALA A 39 -3.43 4.93 15.39
CA ALA A 39 -3.88 6.20 15.96
C ALA A 39 -4.01 6.12 17.49
N GLU A 40 -4.65 5.07 18.01
CA GLU A 40 -4.77 4.82 19.46
C GLU A 40 -3.39 4.61 20.12
N GLU A 41 -2.53 3.80 19.49
CA GLU A 41 -1.19 3.55 20.00
C GLU A 41 -0.35 4.84 20.02
N PHE A 42 -0.51 5.68 18.99
CA PHE A 42 0.15 6.98 18.95
C PHE A 42 -0.37 7.89 20.06
N GLY A 43 -1.68 7.95 20.27
CA GLY A 43 -2.31 8.70 21.36
C GLY A 43 -1.77 8.26 22.72
N ARG A 44 -1.77 6.95 22.95
CA ARG A 44 -1.31 6.36 24.22
C ARG A 44 0.16 6.64 24.55
N ARG A 45 1.03 6.72 23.52
CA ARG A 45 2.48 6.92 23.73
C ARG A 45 2.92 8.38 23.77
N ASN A 46 2.17 9.27 23.12
CA ASN A 46 2.66 10.62 22.85
C ASN A 46 1.83 11.73 23.49
N TYR A 47 0.73 11.38 24.20
CA TYR A 47 -0.14 12.36 24.86
C TYR A 47 -0.46 11.91 26.28
N ALA A 48 -0.77 12.86 27.16
CA ALA A 48 -1.22 12.58 28.54
C ALA A 48 -2.57 11.82 28.53
N SER A 49 -3.44 12.10 27.56
CA SER A 49 -4.68 11.36 27.33
C SER A 49 -5.05 11.31 25.85
N TYR A 50 -5.88 10.34 25.48
CA TYR A 50 -6.52 10.31 24.17
C TYR A 50 -7.97 9.88 24.28
N MET A 51 -8.80 10.36 23.34
CA MET A 51 -10.21 10.01 23.25
C MET A 51 -10.47 9.41 21.85
N LEU A 52 -11.11 8.24 21.80
CA LEU A 52 -11.54 7.59 20.57
C LEU A 52 -13.06 7.77 20.38
N VAL A 53 -13.45 8.50 19.35
CA VAL A 53 -14.85 8.64 18.90
C VAL A 53 -15.03 7.76 17.67
N ASP A 54 -15.52 6.53 17.87
CA ASP A 54 -15.82 5.57 16.80
C ASP A 54 -17.22 5.82 16.25
N PHE A 55 -17.34 6.45 15.09
CA PHE A 55 -18.61 6.78 14.45
C PHE A 55 -19.44 5.57 14.00
N SER A 56 -18.86 4.38 13.99
CA SER A 56 -19.61 3.14 13.75
C SER A 56 -20.45 2.69 14.96
N LYS A 57 -20.17 3.27 16.14
CA LYS A 57 -20.79 2.91 17.43
C LYS A 57 -21.29 4.11 18.23
N ALA A 58 -20.98 5.32 17.78
CA ALA A 58 -21.35 6.54 18.51
C ALA A 58 -22.90 6.64 18.59
N PRO A 59 -23.45 6.87 19.78
CA PRO A 59 -24.89 7.06 19.94
C PRO A 59 -25.36 8.41 19.40
N ASP A 60 -26.66 8.54 19.12
CA ASP A 60 -27.27 9.74 18.54
C ASP A 60 -26.98 11.00 19.36
N ASP A 61 -26.92 10.91 20.70
CA ASP A 61 -26.59 12.05 21.56
C ASP A 61 -25.19 12.60 21.24
N VAL A 62 -24.17 11.73 21.10
CA VAL A 62 -22.82 12.13 20.73
C VAL A 62 -22.78 12.71 19.33
N LEU A 63 -23.51 12.12 18.39
CA LEU A 63 -23.65 12.67 17.04
C LEU A 63 -24.30 14.06 17.06
N GLY A 64 -25.29 14.26 17.94
CA GLY A 64 -25.97 15.54 18.16
C GLY A 64 -25.00 16.65 18.60
N TYR A 65 -23.99 16.36 19.43
CA TYR A 65 -23.04 17.39 19.89
C TYR A 65 -22.33 18.13 18.75
N PHE A 66 -21.99 17.45 17.65
CA PHE A 66 -21.36 18.06 16.48
C PHE A 66 -22.28 19.07 15.74
N VAL A 67 -23.58 19.02 15.98
CA VAL A 67 -24.58 19.93 15.37
C VAL A 67 -24.99 21.01 16.37
N ASP A 68 -25.42 20.58 17.55
CA ASP A 68 -26.08 21.45 18.51
C ASP A 68 -25.10 22.32 19.29
N LEU A 69 -23.88 21.82 19.50
CA LEU A 69 -22.83 22.52 20.27
C LEU A 69 -21.72 23.09 19.38
N ARG A 70 -21.92 23.16 18.07
CA ARG A 70 -20.92 23.68 17.13
C ARG A 70 -20.40 25.06 17.51
N ASN A 71 -21.26 25.91 18.07
CA ASN A 71 -20.91 27.29 18.46
C ASN A 71 -20.51 27.42 19.95
N ASP A 72 -20.54 26.33 20.71
CA ASP A 72 -20.13 26.28 22.11
C ASP A 72 -19.16 25.10 22.33
N LEU A 73 -17.89 25.32 21.98
CA LEU A 73 -16.87 24.27 22.08
C LEU A 73 -16.55 23.91 23.55
N ASP A 74 -16.83 24.78 24.52
CA ASP A 74 -16.65 24.45 25.92
C ASP A 74 -17.63 23.38 26.37
N ALA A 75 -18.91 23.56 26.04
CA ALA A 75 -19.93 22.55 26.27
C ALA A 75 -19.67 21.28 25.46
N PHE A 76 -19.24 21.40 24.18
CA PHE A 76 -18.91 20.28 23.31
C PHE A 76 -17.86 19.36 23.93
N PHE A 77 -16.72 19.89 24.35
CA PHE A 77 -15.65 19.09 24.95
C PHE A 77 -16.03 18.58 26.35
N MET A 78 -16.77 19.36 27.13
CA MET A 78 -17.24 18.94 28.45
C MET A 78 -18.15 17.70 28.34
N TYR A 79 -19.10 17.69 27.40
CA TYR A 79 -19.99 16.56 27.18
C TYR A 79 -19.27 15.34 26.61
N LEU A 80 -18.37 15.52 25.63
CA LEU A 80 -17.54 14.43 25.12
C LEU A 80 -16.66 13.81 26.22
N SER A 81 -15.97 14.65 27.00
CA SER A 81 -15.14 14.19 28.14
C SER A 81 -15.96 13.40 29.15
N SER A 82 -17.14 13.91 29.50
CA SER A 82 -18.05 13.24 30.43
C SER A 82 -18.54 11.90 29.88
N PHE A 83 -18.95 11.87 28.60
CA PHE A 83 -19.46 10.67 27.97
C PHE A 83 -18.42 9.55 27.84
N TYR A 84 -17.21 9.90 27.38
CA TYR A 84 -16.12 8.94 27.19
C TYR A 84 -15.30 8.70 28.46
N GLY A 85 -15.51 9.45 29.54
CA GLY A 85 -14.78 9.33 30.78
C GLY A 85 -13.28 9.66 30.64
N VAL A 86 -12.93 10.58 29.73
CA VAL A 86 -11.55 10.98 29.42
C VAL A 86 -11.33 12.43 29.85
N GLU A 87 -10.36 12.66 30.72
CA GLU A 87 -9.89 14.01 31.03
C GLU A 87 -9.02 14.56 29.88
N LEU A 88 -9.38 15.73 29.37
CA LEU A 88 -8.68 16.37 28.27
C LEU A 88 -7.72 17.46 28.78
N HIS A 89 -6.46 17.37 28.40
CA HIS A 89 -5.39 18.29 28.75
C HIS A 89 -5.05 19.19 27.57
N ARG A 90 -5.08 20.51 27.75
CA ARG A 90 -4.81 21.47 26.68
C ARG A 90 -3.41 21.23 26.09
N ARG A 91 -3.35 21.06 24.77
CA ARG A 91 -2.14 20.77 23.97
C ARG A 91 -1.44 19.45 24.32
N ASP A 92 -2.06 18.61 25.13
CA ASP A 92 -1.52 17.29 25.51
C ASP A 92 -2.59 16.19 25.53
N SER A 93 -3.64 16.38 24.74
CA SER A 93 -4.64 15.33 24.45
C SER A 93 -4.84 15.17 22.96
N LEU A 94 -5.05 13.93 22.54
CA LEU A 94 -5.38 13.56 21.17
C LEU A 94 -6.85 13.13 21.08
N ILE A 95 -7.62 13.71 20.16
CA ILE A 95 -8.97 13.24 19.83
C ILE A 95 -8.91 12.51 18.50
N ILE A 96 -9.35 11.25 18.50
CA ILE A 96 -9.35 10.36 17.33
C ILE A 96 -10.79 10.21 16.85
N PHE A 97 -11.05 10.63 15.62
CA PHE A 97 -12.31 10.42 14.91
C PHE A 97 -12.19 9.21 14.00
N ASP A 98 -12.68 8.07 14.47
CA ASP A 98 -12.55 6.79 13.74
C ASP A 98 -13.76 6.53 12.85
N GLU A 99 -13.49 6.03 11.62
CA GLU A 99 -14.49 5.79 10.57
C GLU A 99 -15.29 7.06 10.21
N VAL A 100 -14.59 8.18 10.08
CA VAL A 100 -15.17 9.54 9.90
C VAL A 100 -16.09 9.66 8.68
N GLN A 101 -15.99 8.78 7.68
CA GLN A 101 -16.91 8.72 6.54
C GLN A 101 -18.34 8.35 6.93
N LEU A 102 -18.54 7.72 8.09
CA LEU A 102 -19.89 7.38 8.57
C LEU A 102 -20.63 8.59 9.14
N TYR A 103 -19.87 9.65 9.52
CA TYR A 103 -20.45 10.87 10.04
C TYR A 103 -19.76 12.12 9.46
N PRO A 104 -20.11 12.54 8.25
CA PRO A 104 -19.46 13.65 7.54
C PRO A 104 -19.44 14.98 8.29
N LYS A 105 -20.41 15.24 9.17
CA LYS A 105 -20.46 16.47 10.00
C LYS A 105 -19.26 16.60 10.95
N ALA A 106 -18.63 15.49 11.36
CA ALA A 106 -17.41 15.55 12.14
C ALA A 106 -16.26 16.14 11.31
N ARG A 107 -16.16 15.80 10.03
CA ARG A 107 -15.17 16.42 9.13
C ARG A 107 -15.40 17.91 8.92
N GLU A 108 -16.66 18.35 8.81
CA GLU A 108 -16.97 19.79 8.74
C GLU A 108 -16.52 20.53 9.99
N ALA A 109 -16.55 19.89 11.15
CA ALA A 109 -16.14 20.47 12.41
C ALA A 109 -14.61 20.64 12.53
N ILE A 110 -13.81 19.85 11.82
CA ILE A 110 -12.32 19.83 11.91
C ILE A 110 -11.72 21.23 11.79
N LYS A 111 -12.16 22.01 10.81
CA LYS A 111 -11.65 23.38 10.63
C LYS A 111 -11.82 24.24 11.89
N GLN A 112 -12.97 24.16 12.53
CA GLN A 112 -13.26 24.92 13.73
C GLN A 112 -12.52 24.37 14.95
N LEU A 113 -12.44 23.04 15.06
CA LEU A 113 -11.74 22.34 16.14
C LEU A 113 -10.24 22.61 16.11
N VAL A 114 -9.62 22.60 14.93
CA VAL A 114 -8.21 22.97 14.74
C VAL A 114 -7.99 24.45 15.06
N ALA A 115 -8.86 25.34 14.60
CA ALA A 115 -8.76 26.79 14.87
C ALA A 115 -8.90 27.12 16.38
N ASP A 116 -9.64 26.32 17.13
CA ASP A 116 -9.72 26.44 18.59
C ASP A 116 -8.39 26.13 19.29
N GLY A 117 -7.59 25.23 18.75
CA GLY A 117 -6.20 24.97 19.13
C GLY A 117 -6.00 24.30 20.48
N ARG A 118 -7.04 23.79 21.13
CA ARG A 118 -6.92 23.11 22.44
C ARG A 118 -6.32 21.73 22.37
N TYR A 119 -6.63 20.97 21.32
CA TYR A 119 -6.27 19.55 21.20
C TYR A 119 -5.74 19.23 19.81
N ASP A 120 -5.10 18.09 19.65
CA ASP A 120 -4.71 17.55 18.37
C ASP A 120 -5.76 16.54 17.89
N TYR A 121 -5.89 16.40 16.56
CA TYR A 121 -6.94 15.56 15.95
C TYR A 121 -6.34 14.60 14.94
N ILE A 122 -6.73 13.32 15.04
CA ILE A 122 -6.48 12.32 14.01
C ILE A 122 -7.82 11.79 13.51
N GLU A 123 -7.99 11.77 12.20
CA GLU A 123 -9.12 11.15 11.52
C GLU A 123 -8.68 9.84 10.89
N THR A 124 -9.54 8.83 10.92
CA THR A 124 -9.33 7.60 10.16
C THR A 124 -10.53 7.33 9.25
N GLY A 125 -10.27 6.78 8.07
CA GLY A 125 -11.33 6.42 7.15
C GLY A 125 -10.82 5.73 5.88
N SER A 126 -11.73 5.17 5.09
CA SER A 126 -11.43 4.70 3.75
C SER A 126 -11.71 5.82 2.74
N LEU A 127 -10.76 6.08 1.83
CA LEU A 127 -10.82 7.21 0.90
C LEU A 127 -12.08 7.19 0.02
N VAL A 128 -12.49 6.01 -0.47
CA VAL A 128 -13.68 5.85 -1.31
C VAL A 128 -14.94 6.27 -0.56
N SER A 129 -15.13 5.75 0.65
CA SER A 129 -16.28 6.10 1.47
C SER A 129 -16.26 7.58 1.86
N ILE A 130 -15.07 8.15 2.07
CA ILE A 130 -14.91 9.58 2.32
C ILE A 130 -15.36 10.38 1.09
N ARG A 131 -14.84 10.07 -0.11
CA ARG A 131 -15.17 10.81 -1.35
C ARG A 131 -16.65 10.72 -1.72
N GLU A 132 -17.27 9.56 -1.53
CA GLU A 132 -18.71 9.38 -1.80
C GLU A 132 -19.58 10.16 -0.83
N ASN A 133 -19.25 10.16 0.46
CA ASN A 133 -20.06 10.80 1.50
C ASN A 133 -19.77 12.30 1.66
N VAL A 134 -18.67 12.82 1.08
CA VAL A 134 -18.30 14.25 1.17
C VAL A 134 -18.46 15.02 -0.14
N LYS A 135 -19.20 14.49 -1.11
CA LYS A 135 -19.49 15.23 -2.36
C LYS A 135 -20.10 16.61 -2.13
N ASP A 136 -20.79 16.77 -0.99
CA ASP A 136 -21.47 18.01 -0.60
C ASP A 136 -20.80 18.73 0.58
N ILE A 137 -19.57 18.32 0.99
CA ILE A 137 -18.87 18.87 2.16
C ILE A 137 -17.55 19.51 1.71
N LEU A 138 -17.27 20.69 2.30
CA LEU A 138 -16.00 21.35 2.12
C LEU A 138 -14.91 20.56 2.86
N ILE A 139 -13.95 19.99 2.12
CA ILE A 139 -12.77 19.33 2.72
C ILE A 139 -12.00 20.40 3.50
N PRO A 140 -11.68 20.16 4.78
CA PRO A 140 -10.93 21.14 5.58
C PRO A 140 -9.56 21.43 4.94
N SER A 141 -9.20 22.71 4.82
CA SER A 141 -7.85 23.12 4.39
C SER A 141 -6.80 22.88 5.48
N GLU A 142 -7.24 22.70 6.70
CA GLU A 142 -6.45 22.45 7.91
C GLU A 142 -6.25 20.94 8.16
N GLU A 143 -6.19 20.12 7.08
CA GLU A 143 -5.97 18.69 7.15
C GLU A 143 -4.74 18.27 6.35
N GLU A 144 -3.87 17.46 6.96
CA GLU A 144 -2.83 16.71 6.29
C GLU A 144 -3.25 15.26 6.15
N SER A 145 -2.73 14.53 5.17
CA SER A 145 -3.03 13.10 5.02
C SER A 145 -1.78 12.24 4.95
N ILE A 146 -1.87 11.05 5.55
CA ILE A 146 -0.87 9.99 5.38
C ILE A 146 -1.53 8.71 4.92
N ARG A 147 -0.84 8.01 4.02
CA ARG A 147 -1.26 6.69 3.57
C ARG A 147 -0.64 5.61 4.45
N LEU A 148 -1.50 4.75 5.03
CA LEU A 148 -1.11 3.53 5.72
C LEU A 148 -1.25 2.33 4.77
N ASN A 149 -0.11 1.78 4.35
CA ASN A 149 -0.06 0.60 3.50
C ASN A 149 -0.08 -0.69 4.34
N PRO A 150 -0.36 -1.88 3.76
CA PRO A 150 -0.02 -3.15 4.38
C PRO A 150 1.43 -3.15 4.85
N MET A 151 1.74 -3.92 5.89
CA MET A 151 3.11 -4.05 6.43
C MET A 151 4.05 -4.45 5.31
N ASP A 152 5.18 -3.74 5.20
CA ASP A 152 6.24 -4.11 4.27
C ASP A 152 7.11 -5.24 4.83
N PHE A 153 8.15 -5.63 4.11
CA PHE A 153 8.99 -6.75 4.53
C PHE A 153 9.80 -6.45 5.79
N ASP A 154 10.26 -5.20 5.99
CA ASP A 154 10.97 -4.82 7.23
C ASP A 154 10.03 -4.92 8.43
N GLU A 155 8.82 -4.38 8.32
CA GLU A 155 7.79 -4.45 9.37
C GLU A 155 7.38 -5.90 9.67
N PHE A 156 7.33 -6.76 8.65
CA PHE A 156 7.12 -8.20 8.82
C PHE A 156 8.28 -8.87 9.58
N LEU A 157 9.54 -8.53 9.25
CA LEU A 157 10.70 -9.00 9.98
C LEU A 157 10.69 -8.53 11.44
N TRP A 158 10.29 -7.28 11.69
CA TRP A 158 10.16 -6.76 13.06
C TRP A 158 9.10 -7.53 13.85
N ALA A 159 7.96 -7.82 13.23
CA ALA A 159 6.90 -8.62 13.84
C ALA A 159 7.35 -10.05 14.20
N LEU A 160 8.30 -10.61 13.46
CA LEU A 160 8.91 -11.92 13.75
C LEU A 160 10.09 -11.86 14.73
N GLY A 161 10.46 -10.69 15.26
CA GLY A 161 11.64 -10.51 16.11
C GLY A 161 12.97 -10.51 15.33
N GLU A 162 12.94 -10.43 14.01
CA GLU A 162 14.11 -10.46 13.12
C GLU A 162 14.63 -9.05 12.75
N LYS A 163 14.45 -8.09 13.63
CA LYS A 163 14.92 -6.70 13.45
C LYS A 163 16.44 -6.60 13.12
N PRO A 164 17.34 -7.44 13.71
CA PRO A 164 18.74 -7.44 13.32
C PRO A 164 18.96 -7.82 11.85
N LEU A 165 18.16 -8.75 11.30
CA LEU A 165 18.26 -9.12 9.89
C LEU A 165 17.81 -7.99 8.97
N SER A 166 16.71 -7.29 9.31
CA SER A 166 16.26 -6.10 8.59
C SER A 166 17.35 -5.02 8.53
N THR A 167 18.02 -4.73 9.66
CA THR A 167 19.13 -3.78 9.73
C THR A 167 20.31 -4.20 8.84
N LEU A 168 20.67 -5.49 8.84
CA LEU A 168 21.75 -6.01 7.99
C LEU A 168 21.40 -5.94 6.49
N ILE A 169 20.14 -6.17 6.11
CA ILE A 169 19.64 -6.02 4.74
C ILE A 169 19.80 -4.56 4.28
N ALA A 170 19.38 -3.60 5.10
CA ALA A 170 19.50 -2.18 4.81
C ALA A 170 20.96 -1.74 4.69
N ASP A 171 21.84 -2.19 5.58
CA ASP A 171 23.30 -1.91 5.50
C ASP A 171 23.95 -2.51 4.26
N SER A 172 23.58 -3.76 3.92
CA SER A 172 24.02 -4.46 2.70
C SER A 172 23.61 -3.68 1.43
N PHE A 173 22.35 -3.20 1.38
CA PHE A 173 21.84 -2.38 0.28
C PHE A 173 22.64 -1.06 0.17
N LYS A 174 22.79 -0.34 1.28
CA LYS A 174 23.50 0.95 1.32
C LYS A 174 24.96 0.84 0.90
N LYS A 175 25.63 -0.22 1.35
CA LYS A 175 27.06 -0.48 1.02
C LYS A 175 27.27 -1.17 -0.33
N ARG A 176 26.20 -1.55 -1.02
CA ARG A 176 26.24 -2.35 -2.26
C ARG A 176 27.08 -3.62 -2.11
N ARG A 177 26.96 -4.31 -0.99
CA ARG A 177 27.67 -5.55 -0.68
C ARG A 177 26.71 -6.69 -0.39
N PRO A 178 26.93 -7.91 -0.92
CA PRO A 178 26.04 -9.03 -0.66
C PRO A 178 26.05 -9.44 0.81
N LEU A 179 24.92 -9.94 1.29
CA LEU A 179 24.87 -10.66 2.56
C LEU A 179 25.65 -11.98 2.45
N PRO A 180 26.20 -12.50 3.57
CA PRO A 180 26.69 -13.88 3.63
C PRO A 180 25.60 -14.86 3.16
N ASP A 181 26.00 -15.95 2.48
CA ASP A 181 25.08 -16.92 1.86
C ASP A 181 24.03 -17.46 2.82
N SER A 182 24.40 -17.73 4.07
CA SER A 182 23.45 -18.23 5.10
C SER A 182 22.36 -17.21 5.41
N LEU A 183 22.74 -15.93 5.53
CA LEU A 183 21.78 -14.83 5.79
C LEU A 183 20.95 -14.52 4.56
N HIS A 184 21.53 -14.56 3.37
CA HIS A 184 20.78 -14.44 2.12
C HIS A 184 19.71 -15.53 1.99
N ARG A 185 20.05 -16.81 2.25
CA ARG A 185 19.05 -17.90 2.24
C ARG A 185 17.97 -17.71 3.30
N LYS A 186 18.35 -17.25 4.52
CA LYS A 186 17.38 -16.94 5.57
C LYS A 186 16.42 -15.82 5.13
N ALA A 187 16.94 -14.71 4.60
CA ALA A 187 16.16 -13.60 4.10
C ALA A 187 15.22 -14.03 2.96
N MET A 188 15.68 -14.82 1.99
CA MET A 188 14.85 -15.34 0.90
C MET A 188 13.73 -16.25 1.40
N ARG A 189 14.00 -17.11 2.42
CA ARG A 189 12.97 -17.95 3.02
C ARG A 189 11.89 -17.11 3.70
N LEU A 190 12.28 -16.16 4.56
CA LEU A 190 11.34 -15.26 5.23
C LEU A 190 10.57 -14.36 4.24
N PHE A 191 11.20 -13.98 3.14
CA PHE A 191 10.53 -13.22 2.10
C PHE A 191 9.46 -14.06 1.36
N ARG A 192 9.69 -15.34 1.13
CA ARG A 192 8.66 -16.25 0.61
C ARG A 192 7.49 -16.42 1.60
N GLU A 193 7.80 -16.56 2.89
CA GLU A 193 6.78 -16.57 3.95
C GLU A 193 5.94 -15.29 3.90
N TYR A 194 6.60 -14.12 3.77
CA TYR A 194 5.94 -12.83 3.62
C TYR A 194 5.03 -12.77 2.38
N MET A 195 5.46 -13.26 1.22
CA MET A 195 4.60 -13.31 0.02
C MET A 195 3.34 -14.14 0.23
N LEU A 196 3.42 -15.21 1.04
CA LEU A 196 2.28 -16.08 1.33
C LEU A 196 1.37 -15.50 2.43
N VAL A 197 1.94 -14.91 3.47
CA VAL A 197 1.21 -14.30 4.60
C VAL A 197 0.60 -12.96 4.20
N GLY A 198 1.36 -12.14 3.49
CA GLY A 198 1.05 -10.75 3.18
C GLY A 198 1.45 -9.79 4.30
N GLY A 199 1.08 -8.52 4.10
CA GLY A 199 1.32 -7.42 5.04
C GLY A 199 0.07 -6.98 5.82
N MET A 200 -1.07 -7.66 5.71
CA MET A 200 -2.24 -7.31 6.50
C MET A 200 -2.01 -7.63 7.98
N PRO A 201 -2.06 -6.63 8.91
CA PRO A 201 -1.65 -6.85 10.31
C PRO A 201 -2.33 -8.01 11.00
N GLN A 202 -3.62 -8.26 10.73
CA GLN A 202 -4.33 -9.40 11.30
C GLN A 202 -3.79 -10.75 10.79
N ALA A 203 -3.38 -10.82 9.52
CA ALA A 203 -2.77 -12.01 8.93
C ALA A 203 -1.37 -12.25 9.51
N VAL A 204 -0.56 -11.19 9.62
CA VAL A 204 0.76 -11.23 10.26
C VAL A 204 0.66 -11.64 11.71
N SER A 205 -0.26 -11.06 12.50
CA SER A 205 -0.50 -11.44 13.90
C SER A 205 -0.83 -12.92 14.04
N LYS A 206 -1.73 -13.43 13.17
CA LYS A 206 -2.09 -14.85 13.20
C LYS A 206 -0.92 -15.75 12.81
N TYR A 207 -0.06 -15.31 11.91
CA TYR A 207 1.15 -16.04 11.55
C TYR A 207 2.18 -16.07 12.68
N VAL A 208 2.47 -14.92 13.29
CA VAL A 208 3.39 -14.82 14.45
C VAL A 208 2.93 -15.71 15.62
N GLU A 209 1.62 -15.73 15.89
CA GLU A 209 1.02 -16.50 16.98
C GLU A 209 1.08 -18.03 16.72
N THR A 210 0.88 -18.46 15.47
CA THR A 210 0.58 -19.88 15.21
C THR A 210 1.53 -20.57 14.25
N HIS A 211 2.26 -19.85 13.42
CA HIS A 211 3.04 -20.35 12.27
C HIS A 211 2.23 -21.30 11.36
N ASP A 212 0.90 -21.13 11.30
CA ASP A 212 -0.03 -21.96 10.56
C ASP A 212 -0.68 -21.19 9.42
N PHE A 213 -0.30 -21.50 8.19
CA PHE A 213 -0.81 -20.83 6.99
C PHE A 213 -2.31 -21.03 6.76
N SER A 214 -2.91 -22.13 7.23
CA SER A 214 -4.36 -22.33 7.07
C SER A 214 -5.17 -21.38 7.95
N LYS A 215 -4.68 -21.10 9.17
CA LYS A 215 -5.28 -20.10 10.06
C LYS A 215 -5.12 -18.69 9.50
N VAL A 216 -3.97 -18.39 8.90
CA VAL A 216 -3.71 -17.13 8.20
C VAL A 216 -4.63 -16.99 6.98
N ASP A 217 -4.83 -18.05 6.20
CA ASP A 217 -5.73 -18.05 5.04
C ASP A 217 -7.16 -17.71 5.43
N ASN A 218 -7.67 -18.26 6.53
CA ASN A 218 -9.00 -17.93 7.05
C ASN A 218 -9.13 -16.42 7.36
N VAL A 219 -8.10 -15.80 7.93
CA VAL A 219 -8.08 -14.35 8.17
C VAL A 219 -8.13 -13.57 6.85
N LYS A 220 -7.31 -13.96 5.87
CA LYS A 220 -7.26 -13.32 4.55
C LYS A 220 -8.57 -13.45 3.78
N ARG A 221 -9.21 -14.64 3.82
CA ARG A 221 -10.56 -14.85 3.24
C ARG A 221 -11.61 -13.94 3.86
N ASN A 222 -11.55 -13.72 5.18
CA ASN A 222 -12.43 -12.77 5.85
C ASN A 222 -12.20 -11.33 5.37
N ILE A 223 -10.95 -10.91 5.19
CA ILE A 223 -10.61 -9.57 4.65
C ILE A 223 -11.16 -9.44 3.22
N LEU A 224 -10.93 -10.41 2.35
CA LEU A 224 -11.44 -10.42 0.97
C LEU A 224 -12.98 -10.37 0.92
N ARG A 225 -13.66 -11.07 1.85
CA ARG A 225 -15.12 -10.98 1.99
C ARG A 225 -15.57 -9.57 2.35
N LEU A 226 -14.85 -8.88 3.25
CA LEU A 226 -15.14 -7.49 3.58
C LEU A 226 -14.95 -6.56 2.37
N TYR A 227 -13.89 -6.75 1.57
CA TYR A 227 -13.70 -5.98 0.33
C TYR A 227 -14.84 -6.17 -0.65
N ARG A 228 -15.35 -7.41 -0.83
CA ARG A 228 -16.54 -7.68 -1.67
C ARG A 228 -17.79 -6.99 -1.13
N GLN A 229 -17.94 -6.93 0.19
CA GLN A 229 -19.05 -6.19 0.82
C GLN A 229 -18.93 -4.68 0.58
N ASP A 230 -17.73 -4.11 0.66
CA ASP A 230 -17.49 -2.70 0.38
C ASP A 230 -17.77 -2.37 -1.09
N ILE A 231 -17.32 -3.21 -2.04
CA ILE A 231 -17.67 -3.08 -3.46
C ILE A 231 -19.20 -3.12 -3.64
N SER A 232 -19.88 -4.03 -2.94
CA SER A 232 -21.33 -4.15 -3.05
C SER A 232 -22.10 -2.94 -2.49
N LYS A 233 -21.59 -2.31 -1.42
CA LYS A 233 -22.24 -1.17 -0.75
C LYS A 233 -21.90 0.16 -1.42
N HIS A 234 -20.66 0.35 -1.83
CA HIS A 234 -20.10 1.64 -2.22
C HIS A 234 -19.72 1.72 -3.71
N GLY A 235 -19.86 0.65 -4.46
CA GLY A 235 -19.52 0.62 -5.90
C GLY A 235 -20.53 1.35 -6.81
N GLY A 236 -21.65 1.83 -6.27
CA GLY A 236 -22.65 2.59 -7.01
C GLY A 236 -23.06 1.95 -8.34
N SER A 237 -23.13 2.75 -9.41
CA SER A 237 -23.43 2.30 -10.78
C SER A 237 -22.36 1.37 -11.36
N ASP A 238 -21.11 1.49 -10.89
CA ASP A 238 -19.96 0.73 -11.40
C ASP A 238 -19.69 -0.56 -10.64
N ARG A 239 -20.50 -0.92 -9.65
CA ARG A 239 -20.35 -2.14 -8.85
C ARG A 239 -20.05 -3.38 -9.67
N ILE A 240 -20.74 -3.59 -10.79
CA ILE A 240 -20.54 -4.76 -11.65
C ILE A 240 -19.17 -4.73 -12.31
N ARG A 241 -18.72 -3.56 -12.77
CA ARG A 241 -17.41 -3.38 -13.41
C ARG A 241 -16.29 -3.56 -12.41
N ILE A 242 -16.42 -2.97 -11.22
CA ILE A 242 -15.47 -3.11 -10.10
C ILE A 242 -15.33 -4.58 -9.72
N THR A 243 -16.45 -5.29 -9.53
CA THR A 243 -16.44 -6.73 -9.22
C THR A 243 -15.73 -7.54 -10.31
N ARG A 244 -16.00 -7.26 -11.59
CA ARG A 244 -15.35 -7.95 -12.71
C ARG A 244 -13.84 -7.74 -12.72
N ILE A 245 -13.34 -6.53 -12.47
CA ILE A 245 -11.90 -6.27 -12.38
C ILE A 245 -11.32 -7.07 -11.21
N PHE A 246 -11.92 -6.96 -10.03
CA PHE A 246 -11.44 -7.63 -8.81
C PHE A 246 -11.38 -9.15 -8.98
N ASP A 247 -12.40 -9.77 -9.55
CA ASP A 247 -12.45 -11.22 -9.77
C ASP A 247 -11.48 -11.71 -10.84
N ASN A 248 -11.08 -10.84 -11.78
CA ASN A 248 -10.13 -11.17 -12.83
C ASN A 248 -8.67 -10.84 -12.49
N LEU A 249 -8.36 -10.25 -11.34
CA LEU A 249 -6.99 -9.86 -10.96
C LEU A 249 -5.99 -11.01 -11.14
N VAL A 250 -6.27 -12.16 -10.55
CA VAL A 250 -5.39 -13.34 -10.65
C VAL A 250 -5.19 -13.76 -12.10
N GLY A 251 -6.29 -13.88 -12.86
CA GLY A 251 -6.25 -14.28 -14.25
C GLY A 251 -5.48 -13.31 -15.15
N GLN A 252 -5.50 -12.02 -14.85
CA GLN A 252 -4.71 -11.01 -15.58
C GLN A 252 -3.23 -11.07 -15.21
N LEU A 253 -2.92 -11.11 -13.91
CA LEU A 253 -1.55 -11.14 -13.41
C LEU A 253 -0.83 -12.47 -13.70
N SER A 254 -1.55 -13.55 -13.96
CA SER A 254 -0.98 -14.84 -14.36
C SER A 254 -0.46 -14.86 -15.81
N LYS A 255 -0.87 -13.91 -16.66
CA LYS A 255 -0.42 -13.83 -18.05
C LYS A 255 1.02 -13.33 -18.14
N LYS A 256 1.68 -13.61 -19.26
CA LYS A 256 3.02 -13.09 -19.55
C LYS A 256 3.00 -11.57 -19.68
N GLU A 257 2.01 -11.01 -20.37
CA GLU A 257 1.74 -9.57 -20.41
C GLU A 257 0.79 -9.21 -19.28
N LYS A 258 1.26 -8.40 -18.33
CA LYS A 258 0.49 -7.97 -17.15
C LYS A 258 -0.44 -6.78 -17.42
N LYS A 259 -0.40 -6.20 -18.63
CA LYS A 259 -1.35 -5.17 -19.03
C LYS A 259 -2.76 -5.73 -18.94
N PHE A 260 -3.64 -4.99 -18.28
CA PHE A 260 -4.99 -5.46 -18.05
C PHE A 260 -5.75 -5.53 -19.39
N ASN A 261 -6.15 -6.73 -19.76
CA ASN A 261 -6.90 -6.95 -21.00
C ASN A 261 -8.40 -6.75 -20.75
N ILE A 262 -8.90 -5.56 -21.07
CA ILE A 262 -10.31 -5.20 -20.86
C ILE A 262 -11.27 -6.11 -21.64
N THR A 263 -10.89 -6.60 -22.83
CA THR A 263 -11.75 -7.46 -23.63
C THR A 263 -12.04 -8.81 -22.98
N SER A 264 -11.23 -9.21 -21.96
CA SER A 264 -11.51 -10.40 -21.16
C SER A 264 -12.73 -10.22 -20.24
N LEU A 265 -13.12 -8.97 -19.93
CA LEU A 265 -14.29 -8.65 -19.13
C LEU A 265 -15.60 -8.63 -19.92
N GLY A 266 -15.51 -8.61 -21.26
CA GLY A 266 -16.65 -8.59 -22.18
C GLY A 266 -16.21 -8.26 -23.61
N LYS A 267 -16.85 -8.87 -24.61
CA LYS A 267 -16.47 -8.69 -26.04
C LYS A 267 -16.51 -7.24 -26.52
N GLU A 268 -17.38 -6.42 -25.93
CA GLU A 268 -17.56 -5.01 -26.30
C GLU A 268 -16.98 -4.05 -25.25
N ALA A 269 -16.26 -4.58 -24.23
CA ALA A 269 -15.69 -3.77 -23.15
C ALA A 269 -14.59 -2.83 -23.71
N LYS A 270 -14.69 -1.55 -23.39
CA LYS A 270 -13.72 -0.51 -23.75
C LYS A 270 -13.05 0.03 -22.49
N THR A 271 -11.78 0.38 -22.56
CA THR A 271 -10.99 0.89 -21.43
C THR A 271 -11.69 2.06 -20.73
N ARG A 272 -12.17 3.04 -21.50
CA ARG A 272 -12.88 4.22 -20.98
C ARG A 272 -14.09 3.91 -20.09
N ASP A 273 -14.75 2.76 -20.33
CA ASP A 273 -15.96 2.38 -19.59
C ASP A 273 -15.62 1.76 -18.23
N TYR A 274 -14.33 1.48 -17.98
CA TYR A 274 -13.81 0.85 -16.76
C TYR A 274 -12.84 1.75 -15.96
N GLU A 275 -12.51 2.94 -16.47
CA GLU A 275 -11.56 3.85 -15.80
C GLU A 275 -11.99 4.16 -14.36
N ASP A 276 -13.25 4.56 -14.15
CA ASP A 276 -13.79 4.85 -12.83
C ASP A 276 -13.74 3.63 -11.90
N ALA A 277 -13.90 2.43 -12.45
CA ALA A 277 -13.83 1.19 -11.68
C ALA A 277 -12.39 0.85 -11.23
N PHE A 278 -11.37 1.12 -12.04
CA PHE A 278 -9.96 1.03 -11.62
C PHE A 278 -9.65 2.07 -10.55
N PHE A 279 -10.02 3.33 -10.78
CA PHE A 279 -9.82 4.39 -9.77
C PHE A 279 -10.50 4.05 -8.44
N TRP A 280 -11.71 3.50 -8.48
CA TRP A 280 -12.42 3.08 -7.29
C TRP A 280 -11.61 2.03 -6.48
N LEU A 281 -11.11 0.99 -7.15
CA LEU A 281 -10.30 -0.05 -6.49
C LEU A 281 -8.98 0.49 -5.93
N SER A 282 -8.33 1.41 -6.63
CA SER A 282 -7.11 2.07 -6.20
C SER A 282 -7.37 3.01 -5.02
N ASP A 283 -8.45 3.79 -5.06
CA ASP A 283 -8.87 4.69 -3.97
C ASP A 283 -9.35 3.91 -2.73
N ALA A 284 -9.93 2.71 -2.92
CA ALA A 284 -10.22 1.79 -1.82
C ALA A 284 -8.97 1.12 -1.24
N PHE A 285 -7.79 1.34 -1.82
CA PHE A 285 -6.53 0.69 -1.48
C PHE A 285 -6.58 -0.85 -1.60
N ILE A 286 -7.44 -1.36 -2.48
CA ILE A 286 -7.57 -2.79 -2.80
C ILE A 286 -6.57 -3.17 -3.88
N THR A 287 -6.29 -2.25 -4.81
CA THR A 287 -5.32 -2.43 -5.89
C THR A 287 -4.25 -1.33 -5.89
N ASN A 288 -3.15 -1.63 -6.54
CA ASN A 288 -2.09 -0.70 -6.90
C ASN A 288 -2.03 -0.63 -8.43
N ASP A 289 -2.50 0.46 -9.00
CA ASP A 289 -2.46 0.67 -10.43
C ASP A 289 -1.10 1.21 -10.86
N CYS A 290 -0.57 0.63 -11.94
CA CYS A 290 0.70 0.98 -12.53
C CYS A 290 0.44 1.39 -13.99
N PHE A 291 0.74 2.65 -14.33
CA PHE A 291 0.44 3.23 -15.63
C PHE A 291 1.66 3.25 -16.55
N ASN A 292 1.41 3.17 -17.86
CA ASN A 292 2.48 3.30 -18.83
C ASN A 292 2.94 4.77 -18.92
N SER A 293 4.24 5.03 -18.80
CA SER A 293 4.83 6.34 -19.09
C SER A 293 5.43 6.30 -20.51
N THR A 294 4.86 7.06 -21.44
CA THR A 294 5.26 7.05 -22.85
C THR A 294 6.58 7.78 -23.11
N ASP A 295 6.95 8.72 -22.25
CA ASP A 295 8.25 9.38 -22.23
C ASP A 295 8.86 9.35 -20.82
N PRO A 296 9.82 8.43 -20.56
CA PRO A 296 10.42 8.27 -19.24
C PRO A 296 11.38 9.43 -18.93
N SER A 297 10.82 10.52 -18.45
CA SER A 297 11.50 11.70 -17.94
C SER A 297 11.19 11.93 -16.48
N VAL A 298 11.98 12.71 -15.77
CA VAL A 298 11.60 13.20 -14.43
C VAL A 298 10.24 13.89 -14.53
N GLY A 299 9.26 13.44 -13.70
CA GLY A 299 7.86 13.79 -13.89
C GLY A 299 7.10 12.78 -14.74
N LEU A 300 7.28 11.48 -14.48
CA LEU A 300 6.67 10.35 -15.20
C LEU A 300 5.15 10.49 -15.42
N SER A 301 4.46 11.17 -14.49
CA SER A 301 3.02 11.45 -14.60
C SER A 301 2.64 12.42 -15.73
N ILE A 302 3.58 13.20 -16.26
CA ILE A 302 3.29 14.11 -17.40
C ILE A 302 3.00 13.33 -18.68
N SER A 303 3.62 12.15 -18.83
CA SER A 303 3.48 11.28 -19.99
C SER A 303 2.71 10.00 -19.69
N GLU A 304 1.84 10.03 -18.68
CA GLU A 304 1.02 8.90 -18.25
C GLU A 304 -0.05 8.56 -19.29
N ASP A 305 -0.10 7.30 -19.68
CA ASP A 305 -1.11 6.74 -20.57
C ASP A 305 -2.13 5.93 -19.78
N HIS A 306 -3.29 6.53 -19.52
CA HIS A 306 -4.39 5.89 -18.78
C HIS A 306 -5.07 4.75 -19.57
N SER A 307 -4.85 4.67 -20.88
CA SER A 307 -5.42 3.58 -21.70
C SER A 307 -4.75 2.23 -21.46
N THR A 308 -3.56 2.24 -20.82
CA THR A 308 -2.75 1.06 -20.58
C THR A 308 -2.35 0.97 -19.12
N VAL A 309 -3.02 0.09 -18.38
CA VAL A 309 -2.80 -0.11 -16.95
C VAL A 309 -2.38 -1.54 -16.63
N LYS A 310 -1.46 -1.72 -15.67
CA LYS A 310 -1.23 -2.96 -14.94
C LYS A 310 -1.86 -2.80 -13.57
N CYS A 311 -2.79 -3.68 -13.21
CA CYS A 311 -3.53 -3.61 -11.95
C CYS A 311 -3.06 -4.73 -11.03
N TYR A 312 -2.36 -4.38 -9.96
CA TYR A 312 -1.80 -5.31 -8.97
C TYR A 312 -2.66 -5.30 -7.70
N ALA A 313 -2.69 -6.42 -6.97
CA ALA A 313 -3.30 -6.42 -5.65
C ALA A 313 -2.45 -5.60 -4.66
N ALA A 314 -3.10 -4.85 -3.77
CA ALA A 314 -2.40 -4.04 -2.78
C ALA A 314 -1.63 -4.88 -1.75
N ASP A 315 -2.03 -6.14 -1.56
CA ASP A 315 -1.37 -7.10 -0.68
C ASP A 315 -1.17 -8.45 -1.36
N THR A 316 0.08 -8.94 -1.36
CA THR A 316 0.46 -10.17 -2.05
C THR A 316 -0.10 -11.41 -1.36
N GLY A 317 -0.25 -11.41 -0.05
CA GLY A 317 -0.88 -12.50 0.68
C GLY A 317 -2.37 -12.64 0.34
N LEU A 318 -3.09 -11.53 0.16
CA LEU A 318 -4.47 -11.54 -0.33
C LEU A 318 -4.54 -12.06 -1.77
N LEU A 319 -3.61 -11.67 -2.64
CA LEU A 319 -3.53 -12.20 -4.00
C LEU A 319 -3.30 -13.71 -4.01
N THR A 320 -2.43 -14.21 -3.13
CA THR A 320 -2.19 -15.65 -2.97
C THR A 320 -3.47 -16.40 -2.58
N THR A 321 -4.24 -15.86 -1.63
CA THR A 321 -5.52 -16.45 -1.23
C THR A 321 -6.54 -16.41 -2.37
N LEU A 322 -6.60 -15.34 -3.16
CA LEU A 322 -7.44 -15.27 -4.36
C LEU A 322 -7.04 -16.33 -5.40
N ALA A 323 -5.74 -16.54 -5.59
CA ALA A 323 -5.22 -17.54 -6.54
C ALA A 323 -5.51 -18.99 -6.11
N LEU A 324 -5.69 -19.23 -4.81
CA LEU A 324 -5.99 -20.56 -4.23
C LEU A 324 -7.47 -20.70 -3.84
N ALA A 325 -8.34 -19.84 -4.36
CA ALA A 325 -9.76 -19.78 -3.97
C ALA A 325 -10.64 -20.94 -4.47
N ASP A 326 -10.11 -21.85 -5.29
CA ASP A 326 -10.86 -22.97 -5.87
C ASP A 326 -11.39 -23.98 -4.82
N SER A 327 -10.89 -23.93 -3.58
CA SER A 327 -11.37 -24.69 -2.45
C SER A 327 -11.83 -23.80 -1.30
N GLU A 328 -12.85 -24.21 -0.54
CA GLU A 328 -13.34 -23.47 0.63
C GLU A 328 -12.28 -23.32 1.73
N GLN A 329 -11.34 -24.26 1.81
CA GLN A 329 -10.22 -24.23 2.74
C GLN A 329 -8.94 -24.66 2.04
N THR A 330 -7.95 -23.78 2.06
CA THR A 330 -6.61 -24.13 1.60
C THR A 330 -5.82 -24.73 2.75
N GLY A 331 -5.50 -26.00 2.64
CA GLY A 331 -4.75 -26.71 3.69
C GLY A 331 -3.33 -26.16 3.85
N SER A 332 -2.80 -26.19 5.10
CA SER A 332 -1.41 -25.80 5.41
C SER A 332 -0.37 -26.55 4.57
N ASN A 333 -0.68 -27.78 4.12
CA ASN A 333 0.21 -28.57 3.28
C ASN A 333 0.44 -27.91 1.91
N LEU A 334 -0.61 -27.36 1.29
CA LEU A 334 -0.47 -26.66 -0.01
C LEU A 334 0.45 -25.45 0.11
N TYR A 335 0.26 -24.60 1.12
CA TYR A 335 1.14 -23.46 1.40
C TYR A 335 2.59 -23.90 1.68
N ARG A 336 2.77 -24.98 2.43
CA ARG A 336 4.08 -25.55 2.73
C ARG A 336 4.77 -26.09 1.48
N ASP A 337 4.03 -26.73 0.58
CA ASP A 337 4.59 -27.26 -0.67
C ASP A 337 4.97 -26.14 -1.63
N ILE A 338 4.22 -25.04 -1.65
CA ILE A 338 4.58 -23.82 -2.37
C ILE A 338 5.86 -23.21 -1.77
N LEU A 339 5.95 -23.08 -0.45
CA LEU A 339 7.12 -22.53 0.24
C LEU A 339 8.39 -23.36 -0.05
N LEU A 340 8.22 -24.68 -0.17
CA LEU A 340 9.31 -25.61 -0.47
C LEU A 340 9.58 -25.78 -1.98
N GLU A 341 8.98 -24.98 -2.84
CA GLU A 341 9.12 -25.06 -4.31
C GLU A 341 8.70 -26.43 -4.90
N ARG A 342 7.81 -27.16 -4.22
CA ARG A 342 7.28 -28.45 -4.68
C ARG A 342 6.08 -28.30 -5.60
N ILE A 343 5.36 -27.20 -5.47
CA ILE A 343 4.23 -26.83 -6.30
C ILE A 343 4.51 -25.45 -6.88
N GLU A 344 4.45 -25.33 -8.19
CA GLU A 344 4.60 -24.07 -8.88
C GLU A 344 3.32 -23.22 -8.73
N ILE A 345 3.39 -22.12 -8.01
CA ILE A 345 2.52 -20.97 -8.24
C ILE A 345 3.22 -20.08 -9.27
N ASN A 346 2.44 -19.34 -10.04
CA ASN A 346 3.03 -18.34 -10.96
C ASN A 346 3.93 -17.36 -10.21
N GLU A 347 5.21 -17.77 -10.03
CA GLU A 347 6.20 -16.98 -9.30
C GLU A 347 6.40 -15.59 -9.90
N GLY A 348 6.26 -15.45 -11.22
CA GLY A 348 6.33 -14.16 -11.89
C GLY A 348 5.20 -13.22 -11.45
N MET A 349 3.98 -13.75 -11.25
CA MET A 349 2.85 -12.99 -10.74
C MET A 349 3.12 -12.48 -9.32
N LEU A 350 3.54 -13.36 -8.41
CA LEU A 350 3.78 -12.99 -7.01
C LEU A 350 4.99 -12.06 -6.88
N ALA A 351 6.05 -12.29 -7.66
CA ALA A 351 7.26 -11.47 -7.63
C ALA A 351 6.98 -10.02 -8.06
N GLU A 352 6.27 -9.80 -9.17
CA GLU A 352 5.92 -8.46 -9.60
C GLU A 352 4.93 -7.80 -8.61
N ASN A 353 3.96 -8.56 -8.09
CA ASN A 353 2.99 -8.01 -7.14
C ASN A 353 3.65 -7.58 -5.82
N VAL A 354 4.54 -8.39 -5.26
CA VAL A 354 5.23 -8.01 -4.01
C VAL A 354 6.17 -6.82 -4.21
N VAL A 355 6.84 -6.71 -5.36
CA VAL A 355 7.64 -5.53 -5.71
C VAL A 355 6.75 -4.29 -5.78
N THR A 356 5.59 -4.38 -6.42
CA THR A 356 4.59 -3.31 -6.48
C THR A 356 4.18 -2.86 -5.08
N GLN A 357 3.85 -3.81 -4.21
CA GLN A 357 3.48 -3.54 -2.80
C GLN A 357 4.60 -2.81 -2.06
N LEU A 358 5.85 -3.25 -2.19
CA LEU A 358 7.01 -2.68 -1.51
C LEU A 358 7.37 -1.29 -2.04
N LEU A 359 7.37 -1.07 -3.36
CA LEU A 359 7.59 0.25 -3.96
C LEU A 359 6.50 1.24 -3.52
N ARG A 360 5.25 0.79 -3.44
CA ARG A 360 4.14 1.63 -2.98
C ARG A 360 4.25 1.96 -1.49
N ALA A 361 4.67 1.01 -0.65
CA ALA A 361 4.91 1.24 0.77
C ALA A 361 6.04 2.25 1.00
N ASN A 362 7.06 2.27 0.12
CA ASN A 362 8.16 3.22 0.14
C ASN A 362 7.84 4.59 -0.51
N GLY A 363 6.57 4.81 -0.90
CA GLY A 363 6.07 6.11 -1.36
C GLY A 363 6.13 6.34 -2.87
N HIS A 364 6.57 5.37 -3.67
CA HIS A 364 6.62 5.53 -5.11
C HIS A 364 5.22 5.49 -5.74
N ARG A 365 4.96 6.40 -6.66
CA ARG A 365 3.91 6.23 -7.66
C ARG A 365 4.40 5.24 -8.70
N LEU A 366 3.52 4.33 -9.15
CA LEU A 366 3.92 3.21 -9.98
C LEU A 366 3.80 3.53 -11.47
N PHE A 367 4.88 3.36 -12.17
CA PHE A 367 4.94 3.49 -13.63
C PHE A 367 5.69 2.31 -14.24
N PHE A 368 5.32 1.94 -15.45
CA PHE A 368 6.07 1.05 -16.30
C PHE A 368 6.34 1.70 -17.66
N TYR A 369 7.20 1.11 -18.46
CA TYR A 369 7.38 1.52 -19.84
C TYR A 369 7.10 0.33 -20.75
N SER A 370 6.27 0.56 -21.77
CA SER A 370 6.05 -0.44 -22.80
C SER A 370 5.91 0.22 -24.15
N ARG A 371 6.65 -0.32 -25.12
CA ARG A 371 6.51 0.02 -26.52
C ARG A 371 6.28 -1.25 -27.31
N SER A 372 5.16 -1.33 -28.01
CA SER A 372 4.93 -2.31 -29.06
C SER A 372 5.14 -1.62 -30.40
N ASP A 373 6.03 -2.16 -31.21
CA ASP A 373 6.20 -1.76 -32.59
C ASP A 373 5.76 -2.94 -33.45
N ARG A 374 4.78 -2.70 -34.33
CA ARG A 374 4.25 -3.77 -35.22
C ARG A 374 5.17 -4.03 -36.37
N ASP A 375 5.85 -3.00 -36.83
CA ASP A 375 6.65 -3.01 -38.06
C ASP A 375 8.11 -3.41 -37.76
N ASP A 376 8.60 -3.10 -36.56
CA ASP A 376 9.95 -3.48 -36.13
C ASP A 376 9.97 -4.17 -34.72
N PRO A 377 10.00 -5.50 -34.68
CA PRO A 377 10.09 -6.24 -33.42
C PRO A 377 11.34 -5.93 -32.60
N SER A 378 12.40 -5.37 -33.22
CA SER A 378 13.61 -4.98 -32.51
C SER A 378 13.38 -3.81 -31.56
N ASN A 379 12.39 -2.98 -31.84
CA ASN A 379 11.96 -1.84 -31.03
C ASN A 379 11.03 -2.23 -29.88
N ARG A 380 10.55 -3.47 -29.83
CA ARG A 380 9.72 -3.92 -28.70
C ARG A 380 10.54 -4.00 -27.45
N MET A 381 10.06 -3.32 -26.42
CA MET A 381 10.62 -3.42 -25.07
C MET A 381 9.53 -3.18 -24.04
N GLU A 382 9.71 -3.81 -22.91
CA GLU A 382 8.92 -3.57 -21.69
C GLU A 382 9.87 -3.51 -20.51
N ILE A 383 9.66 -2.52 -19.64
CA ILE A 383 10.32 -2.35 -18.34
C ILE A 383 9.24 -2.45 -17.29
N ASP A 384 9.43 -3.32 -16.30
CA ASP A 384 8.40 -3.66 -15.33
C ASP A 384 8.00 -2.47 -14.46
N PHE A 385 8.99 -1.69 -13.96
CA PHE A 385 8.75 -0.48 -13.19
C PHE A 385 9.75 0.62 -13.52
N LEU A 386 9.32 1.86 -13.31
CA LEU A 386 10.15 3.07 -13.39
C LEU A 386 10.02 3.83 -12.07
N ILE A 387 11.16 4.20 -11.49
CA ILE A 387 11.21 5.11 -10.33
C ILE A 387 12.05 6.34 -10.67
N VAL A 388 11.84 7.43 -9.96
CA VAL A 388 12.66 8.64 -10.04
C VAL A 388 13.47 8.73 -8.76
N GLU A 389 14.79 8.77 -8.90
CA GLU A 389 15.70 8.83 -7.76
C GLU A 389 16.80 9.87 -7.94
N PRO A 390 17.45 10.36 -6.86
CA PRO A 390 18.63 11.19 -6.95
C PRO A 390 19.75 10.45 -7.70
N TYR A 391 20.44 11.14 -8.60
CA TYR A 391 21.57 10.57 -9.32
C TYR A 391 22.87 11.21 -8.85
N GLU A 392 23.70 10.43 -8.18
CA GLU A 392 25.02 10.85 -7.73
C GLU A 392 25.91 11.11 -8.96
N ASN A 393 26.59 12.24 -9.04
CA ASN A 393 27.56 12.64 -10.07
C ASN A 393 27.01 13.34 -11.35
N ALA A 394 25.78 13.86 -11.36
CA ALA A 394 25.31 14.66 -12.49
C ALA A 394 24.85 16.05 -12.09
N ALA A 395 24.98 17.00 -13.02
CA ALA A 395 24.38 18.34 -12.90
C ALA A 395 22.83 18.26 -12.77
N MET A 396 22.21 17.15 -13.25
CA MET A 396 20.79 16.83 -13.01
C MET A 396 20.67 16.01 -11.74
N LYS A 397 19.97 16.55 -10.75
CA LYS A 397 19.79 15.95 -9.43
C LYS A 397 18.95 14.67 -9.42
N TYR A 398 18.13 14.38 -10.45
CA TYR A 398 17.22 13.25 -10.53
C TYR A 398 17.24 12.61 -11.91
N ARG A 399 17.09 11.28 -11.96
CA ARG A 399 16.95 10.49 -13.18
C ARG A 399 15.92 9.38 -13.00
N VAL A 400 15.50 8.81 -14.12
CA VAL A 400 14.58 7.67 -14.14
C VAL A 400 15.39 6.38 -14.09
N SER A 401 15.13 5.58 -13.08
CA SER A 401 15.75 4.27 -12.89
C SER A 401 14.78 3.17 -13.27
N PRO A 402 15.10 2.40 -14.35
CA PRO A 402 14.30 1.27 -14.76
C PRO A 402 14.56 0.05 -13.87
N ILE A 403 13.52 -0.69 -13.56
CA ILE A 403 13.54 -1.90 -12.74
C ILE A 403 12.95 -3.06 -13.54
N GLU A 404 13.67 -4.16 -13.66
CA GLU A 404 13.15 -5.45 -14.12
C GLU A 404 13.04 -6.44 -12.98
N VAL A 405 11.95 -7.18 -12.92
CA VAL A 405 11.69 -8.23 -11.92
C VAL A 405 11.89 -9.60 -12.56
N LYS A 406 12.71 -10.44 -11.95
CA LYS A 406 13.02 -11.79 -12.43
C LYS A 406 12.77 -12.81 -11.32
N SER A 407 11.81 -13.70 -11.53
CA SER A 407 11.50 -14.79 -10.59
C SER A 407 12.50 -15.96 -10.71
N SER A 408 13.13 -16.14 -11.89
CA SER A 408 14.05 -17.24 -12.14
C SER A 408 15.53 -16.85 -11.95
N LYS A 409 16.38 -17.86 -11.68
CA LYS A 409 17.84 -17.69 -11.56
C LYS A 409 18.55 -17.44 -12.90
N ARG A 410 17.92 -17.80 -14.04
CA ARG A 410 18.45 -17.57 -15.40
C ARG A 410 17.56 -16.58 -16.13
N TYR A 411 18.12 -15.45 -16.53
CA TYR A 411 17.37 -14.38 -17.21
C TYR A 411 18.29 -13.57 -18.14
N ARG A 412 17.66 -12.75 -18.99
CA ARG A 412 18.34 -11.78 -19.87
C ARG A 412 17.88 -10.37 -19.49
N THR A 413 18.72 -9.37 -19.75
CA THR A 413 18.49 -7.94 -19.45
C THR A 413 18.37 -7.10 -20.72
N VAL A 414 17.96 -7.71 -21.83
CA VAL A 414 17.90 -7.06 -23.14
C VAL A 414 17.04 -5.80 -23.16
N SER A 415 15.90 -5.80 -22.40
CA SER A 415 15.04 -4.63 -22.34
C SER A 415 15.72 -3.45 -21.64
N LEU A 416 16.46 -3.69 -20.56
CA LEU A 416 17.23 -2.64 -19.86
C LEU A 416 18.31 -2.03 -20.78
N ASP A 417 18.99 -2.86 -21.59
CA ASP A 417 20.00 -2.38 -22.52
C ASP A 417 19.39 -1.55 -23.64
N LYS A 418 18.27 -2.00 -24.22
CA LYS A 418 17.50 -1.23 -25.22
C LYS A 418 16.99 0.08 -24.62
N PHE A 419 16.47 0.03 -23.40
CA PHE A 419 15.94 1.21 -22.71
C PHE A 419 17.06 2.25 -22.50
N LYS A 420 18.23 1.82 -22.01
CA LYS A 420 19.38 2.70 -21.87
C LYS A 420 19.82 3.27 -23.20
N ALA A 421 19.98 2.44 -24.24
CA ALA A 421 20.38 2.92 -25.58
C ALA A 421 19.44 4.00 -26.14
N LYS A 422 18.12 3.87 -25.86
CA LYS A 422 17.12 4.83 -26.33
C LYS A 422 17.05 6.12 -25.52
N PHE A 423 17.23 6.05 -24.19
CA PHE A 423 17.00 7.15 -23.25
C PHE A 423 18.25 7.53 -22.44
N ASP A 424 19.42 7.24 -22.91
CA ASP A 424 20.71 7.30 -22.20
C ASP A 424 20.85 8.50 -21.23
N LYS A 425 20.55 9.73 -21.71
CA LYS A 425 20.67 10.95 -20.89
C LYS A 425 19.66 11.05 -19.74
N LYS A 426 18.55 10.30 -19.80
CA LYS A 426 17.47 10.31 -18.80
C LYS A 426 17.57 9.18 -17.80
N VAL A 427 18.36 8.13 -18.12
CA VAL A 427 18.46 6.90 -17.34
C VAL A 427 19.45 7.06 -16.19
N GLY A 428 18.97 6.71 -14.99
CA GLY A 428 19.79 6.57 -13.77
C GLY A 428 20.35 5.17 -13.60
N THR A 429 20.32 4.67 -12.38
CA THR A 429 20.74 3.30 -12.06
C THR A 429 19.75 2.31 -12.66
N ARG A 430 20.25 1.27 -13.30
CA ARG A 430 19.44 0.17 -13.82
C ARG A 430 19.35 -0.94 -12.78
N TYR A 431 18.14 -1.34 -12.40
CA TYR A 431 17.95 -2.37 -11.39
C TYR A 431 17.39 -3.67 -11.97
N VAL A 432 17.88 -4.79 -11.45
CA VAL A 432 17.28 -6.11 -11.63
C VAL A 432 16.99 -6.68 -10.25
N LEU A 433 15.71 -6.93 -9.97
CA LEU A 433 15.28 -7.63 -8.77
C LEU A 433 15.20 -9.13 -9.06
N HIS A 434 15.96 -9.95 -8.31
CA HIS A 434 16.10 -11.37 -8.61
C HIS A 434 16.31 -12.22 -7.33
N PRO A 435 16.23 -13.57 -7.41
CA PRO A 435 16.38 -14.42 -6.22
C PRO A 435 17.84 -14.69 -5.79
N LYS A 436 18.85 -14.07 -6.45
CA LYS A 436 20.29 -14.28 -6.13
C LYS A 436 20.82 -13.19 -5.20
N PRO A 437 22.03 -13.38 -4.62
CA PRO A 437 22.71 -12.33 -3.86
C PRO A 437 22.93 -11.06 -4.67
N LEU A 438 23.12 -9.94 -3.96
CA LEU A 438 23.41 -8.64 -4.55
C LEU A 438 24.72 -8.70 -5.35
N VAL A 439 24.68 -8.16 -6.58
CA VAL A 439 25.85 -7.98 -7.45
C VAL A 439 25.74 -6.65 -8.16
N VAL A 440 26.86 -5.94 -8.28
CA VAL A 440 26.97 -4.72 -9.09
C VAL A 440 27.81 -5.06 -10.31
N GLU A 441 27.24 -4.95 -11.50
CA GLU A 441 27.91 -5.19 -12.77
C GLU A 441 27.80 -3.94 -13.66
N ASN A 442 28.88 -3.22 -13.81
CA ASN A 442 28.93 -1.93 -14.52
C ASN A 442 27.92 -0.93 -13.91
N ASP A 443 26.92 -0.51 -14.68
CA ASP A 443 25.83 0.40 -14.27
C ASP A 443 24.50 -0.32 -13.99
N VAL A 444 24.53 -1.64 -13.83
CA VAL A 444 23.39 -2.47 -13.44
C VAL A 444 23.58 -2.98 -12.02
N VAL A 445 22.64 -2.65 -11.15
CA VAL A 445 22.60 -3.15 -9.78
C VAL A 445 21.57 -4.28 -9.70
N LYS A 446 22.07 -5.50 -9.50
CA LYS A 446 21.25 -6.69 -9.33
C LYS A 446 21.01 -6.90 -7.84
N LEU A 447 19.78 -6.72 -7.41
CA LEU A 447 19.38 -6.78 -6.01
C LEU A 447 18.57 -8.05 -5.73
N PRO A 448 18.80 -8.71 -4.58
CA PRO A 448 17.84 -9.69 -4.08
C PRO A 448 16.45 -9.06 -4.01
N ILE A 449 15.42 -9.79 -4.43
CA ILE A 449 14.04 -9.27 -4.50
C ILE A 449 13.52 -8.73 -3.16
N TYR A 450 14.00 -9.26 -2.04
CA TYR A 450 13.64 -8.76 -0.70
C TYR A 450 14.16 -7.35 -0.39
N MET A 451 15.04 -6.80 -1.23
CA MET A 451 15.53 -5.41 -1.11
C MET A 451 14.67 -4.40 -1.89
N ALA A 452 13.61 -4.83 -2.55
CA ALA A 452 12.74 -3.95 -3.35
C ALA A 452 12.16 -2.78 -2.54
N GLY A 453 11.89 -2.97 -1.25
CA GLY A 453 11.37 -1.93 -0.35
C GLY A 453 12.41 -0.89 0.08
N LEU A 454 13.65 -1.01 -0.38
CA LEU A 454 14.73 -0.06 -0.10
C LEU A 454 15.06 0.84 -1.30
N LEU A 455 14.38 0.63 -2.43
CA LEU A 455 14.47 1.46 -3.65
C LEU A 455 13.69 2.76 -3.54
#